data_16a9aa61bf76ae56d933743cc682c167
#
_entry.id   16a9aa61bf76ae56d933743cc682c167
#
_cell.length_a   1.000
_cell.length_b   1.000
_cell.length_c   1.000
_cell.angle_alpha   90.00
_cell.angle_beta   90.00
_cell.angle_gamma   90.00
#
_symmetry.space_group_name_H-M   'P 1'
#
loop_
_entity.id
_entity.type
_entity.pdbx_description
1 polymer ?
#
loop_
_entity_poly.entity_id
_entity_poly.type
_entity_poly.pdbx_seq_one_letter_code
_entity_poly.pdbx_strand_id
1 'polypeptide(L)'
;EEFHRYWLDTHGPLVRELAPALWVKRYTQVHTVTSAFSEAMRRHRVAPEDFDGVAELWWDTVEEFARAGATPEGRTAGRRLLEDEKRFIDLARSPMWFGEERTLVDLTR
;
A
#
# COMPACT_ATOMS: atom_id res chain seq x y z
N GLU A 1 -11.82 10.11 6.81
CA GLU A 1 -12.08 9.35 8.04
C GLU A 1 -12.64 7.98 7.73
N GLU A 2 -13.70 7.96 6.94
CA GLU A 2 -14.29 6.70 6.51
C GLU A 2 -13.29 5.88 5.72
N PHE A 3 -12.52 6.54 4.86
CA PHE A 3 -11.49 5.89 4.06
C PHE A 3 -10.46 5.21 4.97
N HIS A 4 -9.92 5.95 5.94
CA HIS A 4 -8.88 5.42 6.81
C HIS A 4 -9.39 4.26 7.66
N ARG A 5 -10.64 4.36 8.13
CA ARG A 5 -11.22 3.29 8.93
C ARG A 5 -11.41 2.02 8.11
N TYR A 6 -11.96 2.16 6.90
CA TYR A 6 -12.16 0.99 6.04
C TYR A 6 -10.82 0.35 5.68
N TRP A 7 -9.86 1.20 5.34
CA TRP A 7 -8.54 0.74 4.94
C TRP A 7 -7.88 -0.08 6.05
N LEU A 8 -7.93 0.42 7.26
CA LEU A 8 -7.28 -0.22 8.40
C LEU A 8 -8.09 -1.41 8.91
N ASP A 9 -9.39 -1.24 9.08
CA ASP A 9 -10.20 -2.21 9.83
C ASP A 9 -10.82 -3.28 8.95
N THR A 10 -10.96 -3.05 7.65
CA THR A 10 -11.58 -4.01 6.74
C THR A 10 -10.59 -4.51 5.69
N HIS A 11 -9.97 -3.61 4.96
CA HIS A 11 -9.05 -4.00 3.90
C HIS A 11 -7.76 -4.59 4.47
N GLY A 12 -7.23 -4.01 5.54
CA GLY A 12 -6.00 -4.49 6.15
C GLY A 12 -6.06 -5.96 6.55
N PRO A 13 -7.09 -6.35 7.31
CA PRO A 13 -7.24 -7.77 7.65
C PRO A 13 -7.39 -8.67 6.44
N LEU A 14 -8.05 -8.20 5.37
CA LEU A 14 -8.16 -8.99 4.15
C LEU A 14 -6.78 -9.21 3.52
N VAL A 15 -5.96 -8.16 3.44
CA VAL A 15 -4.61 -8.30 2.93
C VAL A 15 -3.82 -9.29 3.78
N ARG A 16 -3.97 -9.21 5.09
CA ARG A 16 -3.28 -10.14 6.00
C ARG A 16 -3.68 -11.59 5.71
N GLU A 17 -4.97 -11.81 5.48
CA GLU A 17 -5.48 -13.14 5.17
C GLU A 17 -4.91 -13.67 3.86
N LEU A 18 -4.81 -12.81 2.86
CA LEU A 18 -4.43 -13.22 1.50
C LEU A 18 -2.93 -13.13 1.24
N ALA A 19 -2.17 -12.56 2.16
CA ALA A 19 -0.74 -12.36 1.96
C ALA A 19 0.02 -13.67 1.68
N PRO A 20 -0.28 -14.78 2.36
CA PRO A 20 0.45 -16.03 2.04
C PRO A 20 0.25 -16.48 0.59
N ALA A 21 -0.96 -16.35 0.06
CA ALA A 21 -1.22 -16.76 -1.33
C ALA A 21 -0.48 -15.89 -2.33
N LEU A 22 -0.16 -14.66 -1.95
CA LEU A 22 0.55 -13.71 -2.80
C LEU A 22 2.04 -13.64 -2.50
N TRP A 23 2.51 -14.40 -1.51
CA TRP A 23 3.91 -14.45 -1.06
C TRP A 23 4.41 -13.11 -0.56
N VAL A 24 3.52 -12.27 -0.03
CA VAL A 24 3.89 -10.97 0.53
C VAL A 24 4.66 -11.20 1.82
N LYS A 25 5.82 -10.57 1.94
CA LYS A 25 6.67 -10.72 3.12
C LYS A 25 6.35 -9.68 4.18
N ARG A 26 5.86 -8.54 3.77
CA ARG A 26 5.54 -7.46 4.70
C ARG A 26 4.51 -6.54 4.06
N TYR A 27 3.57 -6.07 4.87
CA TYR A 27 2.53 -5.15 4.43
C TYR A 27 2.42 -4.04 5.45
N THR A 28 2.52 -2.81 4.98
CA THR A 28 2.45 -1.62 5.83
C THR A 28 1.50 -0.62 5.22
N GLN A 29 0.67 -0.02 6.04
CA GLN A 29 -0.15 1.12 5.65
C GLN A 29 0.42 2.37 6.31
N VAL A 30 0.70 3.38 5.50
CA VAL A 30 1.14 4.68 6.01
C VAL A 30 -0.01 5.64 5.79
N HIS A 31 -0.69 6.01 6.88
CA HIS A 31 -1.85 6.89 6.82
C HIS A 31 -1.39 8.34 6.93
N THR A 32 -1.83 9.17 5.98
CA THR A 32 -1.49 10.58 6.01
C THR A 32 -2.13 11.23 7.23
N VAL A 33 -1.33 12.02 7.93
CA VAL A 33 -1.79 12.74 9.11
C VAL A 33 -1.96 14.21 8.73
N THR A 34 -3.19 14.69 8.89
CA THR A 34 -3.48 16.10 8.62
C THR A 34 -2.87 16.94 9.73
N SER A 35 -1.97 17.84 9.38
CA SER A 35 -1.28 18.66 10.37
C SER A 35 -0.78 19.94 9.71
N ALA A 36 -0.50 20.92 10.57
CA ALA A 36 0.08 22.18 10.11
C ALA A 36 1.45 21.96 9.49
N PHE A 37 2.18 20.95 9.96
CA PHE A 37 3.50 20.64 9.40
C PHE A 37 3.40 20.12 7.98
N SER A 38 2.47 19.22 7.72
CA SER A 38 2.27 18.70 6.36
C SER A 38 1.89 19.82 5.41
N GLU A 39 0.98 20.69 5.86
CA GLU A 39 0.53 21.82 5.06
C GLU A 39 1.69 22.78 4.75
N ALA A 40 2.51 23.05 5.76
CA ALA A 40 3.64 23.95 5.57
C ALA A 40 4.67 23.35 4.60
N MET A 41 4.91 22.05 4.70
CA MET A 41 5.86 21.40 3.81
C MET A 41 5.36 21.42 2.37
N ARG A 42 4.08 21.18 2.16
CA ARG A 42 3.51 21.20 0.83
C ARG A 42 3.63 22.61 0.22
N ARG A 43 3.28 23.63 1.01
CA ARG A 43 3.36 25.01 0.51
C ARG A 43 4.78 25.44 0.22
N HIS A 44 5.72 25.02 1.07
CA HIS A 44 7.12 25.36 0.88
C HIS A 44 7.65 24.84 -0.45
N ARG A 45 7.18 23.65 -0.86
CA ARG A 45 7.61 23.03 -2.10
C ARG A 45 6.72 23.38 -3.29
N VAL A 46 5.64 24.11 -3.06
CA VAL A 46 4.62 24.38 -4.09
C VAL A 46 4.17 23.06 -4.70
N ALA A 47 3.94 22.09 -3.84
CA ALA A 47 3.63 20.72 -4.25
C ALA A 47 2.12 20.51 -4.33
N PRO A 48 1.66 19.49 -5.07
CA PRO A 48 0.23 19.18 -5.10
C PRO A 48 -0.24 18.60 -3.77
N GLU A 49 -1.54 18.33 -3.70
CA GLU A 49 -2.18 17.80 -2.51
C GLU A 49 -1.59 16.44 -2.13
N ASP A 50 -1.60 16.14 -0.83
CA ASP A 50 -1.18 14.85 -0.32
C ASP A 50 -2.10 13.75 -0.81
N PHE A 51 -1.58 12.53 -0.85
CA PHE A 51 -2.43 11.35 -0.94
C PHE A 51 -2.98 11.05 0.46
N ASP A 52 -4.03 10.24 0.52
CA ASP A 52 -4.57 9.78 1.81
C ASP A 52 -3.59 8.88 2.54
N GLY A 53 -2.71 8.22 1.80
CA GLY A 53 -1.70 7.38 2.40
C GLY A 53 -0.98 6.57 1.35
N VAL A 54 -0.12 5.69 1.82
CA VAL A 54 0.66 4.81 0.95
C VAL A 54 0.61 3.41 1.54
N ALA A 55 0.27 2.43 0.70
CA ALA A 55 0.40 1.03 1.08
C ALA A 55 1.71 0.52 0.52
N GLU A 56 2.46 -0.18 1.35
CA GLU A 56 3.73 -0.76 0.94
C GLU A 56 3.68 -2.25 1.16
N LEU A 57 4.00 -2.99 0.10
CA LEU A 57 4.05 -4.44 0.17
C LEU A 57 5.44 -4.88 -0.28
N TRP A 58 5.99 -5.84 0.44
CA TRP A 58 7.35 -6.30 0.19
C TRP A 58 7.36 -7.72 -0.33
N TRP A 59 8.18 -7.97 -1.32
CA TRP A 59 8.57 -9.30 -1.79
C TRP A 59 10.09 -9.33 -1.80
N ASP A 60 10.67 -10.51 -1.76
CA ASP A 60 12.12 -10.60 -1.86
C ASP A 60 12.60 -10.23 -3.24
N THR A 61 11.86 -10.61 -4.28
CA THR A 61 12.23 -10.30 -5.66
C THR A 61 10.96 -10.03 -6.48
N VAL A 62 11.14 -9.33 -7.60
CA VAL A 62 10.04 -9.13 -8.55
C VAL A 62 9.59 -10.46 -9.13
N GLU A 63 10.53 -11.38 -9.30
CA GLU A 63 10.21 -12.71 -9.82
C GLU A 63 9.27 -13.46 -8.88
N GLU A 64 9.47 -13.33 -7.56
CA GLU A 64 8.55 -13.95 -6.61
C GLU A 64 7.15 -13.37 -6.72
N PHE A 65 7.07 -12.04 -6.85
CA PHE A 65 5.78 -11.39 -7.05
C PHE A 65 5.08 -11.96 -8.29
N ALA A 66 5.81 -12.05 -9.39
CA ALA A 66 5.23 -12.51 -10.65
C ALA A 66 4.78 -13.97 -10.56
N ARG A 67 5.60 -14.81 -9.93
CA ARG A 67 5.27 -16.23 -9.81
C ARG A 67 4.08 -16.45 -8.90
N ALA A 68 4.03 -15.73 -7.78
CA ALA A 68 2.89 -15.85 -6.86
C ALA A 68 1.59 -15.46 -7.55
N GLY A 69 1.65 -14.35 -8.32
CA GLY A 69 0.47 -13.89 -9.03
C GLY A 69 0.00 -14.81 -10.13
N ALA A 70 0.87 -15.72 -10.58
CA ALA A 70 0.52 -16.67 -11.63
C ALA A 70 -0.09 -17.95 -11.09
N THR A 71 -0.01 -18.21 -9.78
CA THR A 71 -0.65 -19.40 -9.20
C THR A 71 -2.16 -19.21 -9.15
N PRO A 72 -2.94 -20.32 -9.12
CA PRO A 72 -4.39 -20.19 -8.97
C PRO A 72 -4.76 -19.44 -7.68
N GLU A 73 -4.07 -19.74 -6.58
CA GLU A 73 -4.34 -19.08 -5.31
C GLU A 73 -4.01 -17.58 -5.37
N GLY A 74 -2.90 -17.25 -6.02
CA GLY A 74 -2.51 -15.85 -6.17
C GLY A 74 -3.47 -15.06 -7.03
N ARG A 75 -3.95 -15.68 -8.11
CA ARG A 75 -4.93 -15.02 -8.98
C ARG A 75 -6.24 -14.77 -8.23
N THR A 76 -6.68 -15.75 -7.45
CA THR A 76 -7.91 -15.57 -6.66
C THR A 76 -7.71 -14.47 -5.62
N ALA A 77 -6.56 -14.48 -4.93
CA ALA A 77 -6.26 -13.47 -3.94
C ALA A 77 -6.22 -12.08 -4.56
N GLY A 78 -5.57 -11.96 -5.72
CA GLY A 78 -5.48 -10.66 -6.40
C GLY A 78 -6.85 -10.12 -6.78
N ARG A 79 -7.74 -11.00 -7.27
CA ARG A 79 -9.09 -10.58 -7.61
C ARG A 79 -9.85 -10.11 -6.38
N ARG A 80 -9.72 -10.83 -5.27
CA ARG A 80 -10.41 -10.46 -4.04
C ARG A 80 -9.93 -9.10 -3.54
N LEU A 81 -8.63 -8.85 -3.61
CA LEU A 81 -8.10 -7.55 -3.20
C LEU A 81 -8.59 -6.44 -4.10
N LEU A 82 -8.58 -6.66 -5.41
CA LEU A 82 -9.05 -5.64 -6.34
C LEU A 82 -10.52 -5.32 -6.13
N GLU A 83 -11.35 -6.34 -5.90
CA GLU A 83 -12.76 -6.10 -5.65
C GLU A 83 -12.98 -5.27 -4.40
N ASP A 84 -12.18 -5.50 -3.37
CA ASP A 84 -12.30 -4.71 -2.16
C ASP A 84 -11.77 -3.29 -2.38
N GLU A 85 -10.69 -3.16 -3.14
CA GLU A 85 -10.10 -1.85 -3.43
C GLU A 85 -11.08 -0.95 -4.16
N LYS A 86 -11.89 -1.52 -5.04
CA LYS A 86 -12.89 -0.75 -5.77
C LYS A 86 -13.90 -0.09 -4.86
N ARG A 87 -14.04 -0.57 -3.64
CA ARG A 87 -15.03 -0.06 -2.70
C ARG A 87 -14.59 1.22 -2.02
N PHE A 88 -13.28 1.51 -1.96
CA PHE A 88 -12.82 2.66 -1.18
C PHE A 88 -11.67 3.43 -1.82
N ILE A 89 -11.11 2.96 -2.94
CA ILE A 89 -9.98 3.61 -3.59
C ILE A 89 -10.40 4.16 -4.95
N ASP A 90 -10.00 5.40 -5.22
CA ASP A 90 -10.12 5.96 -6.57
C ASP A 90 -8.95 5.41 -7.37
N LEU A 91 -9.17 4.27 -8.03
CA LEU A 91 -8.08 3.54 -8.66
C LEU A 91 -7.37 4.35 -9.73
N ALA A 92 -8.13 5.14 -10.50
CA ALA A 92 -7.55 5.91 -11.58
C ALA A 92 -6.58 6.99 -11.10
N ARG A 93 -6.74 7.43 -9.84
CA ARG A 93 -5.91 8.48 -9.26
C ARG A 93 -4.97 7.95 -8.21
N SER A 94 -4.79 6.63 -8.14
CA SER A 94 -3.96 5.99 -7.13
C SER A 94 -2.86 5.22 -7.84
N PRO A 95 -1.71 5.84 -8.05
CA PRO A 95 -0.62 5.20 -8.80
C PRO A 95 -0.03 4.02 -8.06
N MET A 96 0.47 3.06 -8.80
CA MET A 96 1.18 1.90 -8.26
C MET A 96 2.47 1.72 -9.02
N TRP A 97 3.52 1.35 -8.32
CA TRP A 97 4.81 1.13 -8.97
C TRP A 97 5.68 0.26 -8.07
N PHE A 98 6.75 -0.28 -8.64
CA PHE A 98 7.75 -1.04 -7.90
C PHE A 98 8.95 -0.16 -7.62
N GLY A 99 9.62 -0.45 -6.51
CA GLY A 99 10.85 0.22 -6.16
C GLY A 99 11.74 -0.72 -5.38
N GLU A 100 12.99 -0.34 -5.24
CA GLU A 100 13.94 -1.06 -4.38
C GLU A 100 14.28 -0.16 -3.22
N GLU A 101 14.15 -0.70 -2.02
CA GLU A 101 14.49 0.04 -0.82
C GLU A 101 16.01 0.08 -0.67
N ARG A 102 16.54 1.29 -0.46
CA ARG A 102 17.96 1.47 -0.21
C ARG A 102 18.10 2.27 1.08
N THR A 103 18.48 1.59 2.15
CA THR A 103 18.64 2.25 3.45
C THR A 103 20.00 2.88 3.52
N LEU A 104 20.05 4.20 3.65
CA LEU A 104 21.31 4.92 3.74
C LEU A 104 21.66 5.30 5.16
N VAL A 105 20.66 5.48 6.00
CA VAL A 105 20.86 5.78 7.42
C VAL A 105 19.79 5.02 8.20
N ASP A 106 20.20 4.32 9.23
CA ASP A 106 19.27 3.63 10.10
C ASP A 106 19.75 3.78 11.53
N LEU A 107 19.16 4.73 12.24
CA LEU A 107 19.52 5.02 13.62
C LEU A 107 18.49 4.48 14.60
N THR A 108 17.52 3.70 14.09
CA THR A 108 16.52 3.06 14.97
C THR A 108 17.16 1.87 15.67
N ARG A 109 16.53 1.43 16.76
CA ARG A 109 17.04 0.31 17.57
C ARG A 109 16.13 -0.89 17.52
#